data_a21253e5e23db58c38bef3c7e44ed055
#
_entry.id   a21253e5e23db58c38bef3c7e44ed055
#
_cell.length_a   1.000
_cell.length_b   1.000
_cell.length_c   1.000
_cell.angle_alpha   90.00
_cell.angle_beta   90.00
_cell.angle_gamma   90.00
#
_symmetry.space_group_name_H-M   'P 1'
#
loop_
_entity.id
_entity.type
_entity.pdbx_description
1 polymer ?
#
loop_
_entity_poly.entity_id
_entity_poly.type
_entity_poly.pdbx_seq_one_letter_code
_entity_poly.pdbx_strand_id
1 'polypeptide(L)'
;SGQGVLGPHVAEVLEVRERLAGLDDAAVADLRPLLAPDVTEERHLIPGAAEPTVILLRQGGGLGRTLQASTAVAALAGVADGELSVGQVASAVAALSELNAADAAALRAEMVEATRHLLTTGFLHPGK
;
A
#
# COMPACT_ATOMS: atom_id res chain seq x y z
N SER A 1 1.97 32.02 -1.56
CA SER A 1 3.04 31.29 -0.91
C SER A 1 2.77 29.79 -0.90
N GLY A 2 3.82 29.01 -0.70
CA GLY A 2 3.71 27.57 -0.64
C GLY A 2 2.91 27.05 0.55
N GLN A 3 2.70 27.88 1.55
CA GLN A 3 1.95 27.50 2.74
C GLN A 3 0.48 27.17 2.44
N GLY A 4 -0.13 27.89 1.53
CA GLY A 4 -1.50 27.64 1.12
C GLY A 4 -1.66 26.28 0.45
N VAL A 5 -0.60 25.76 -0.17
CA VAL A 5 -0.61 24.47 -0.83
C VAL A 5 -0.28 23.35 0.15
N LEU A 6 0.71 23.57 1.02
CA LEU A 6 1.17 22.55 1.96
C LEU A 6 0.23 22.34 3.14
N GLY A 7 -0.49 23.38 3.57
CA GLY A 7 -1.39 23.30 4.71
C GLY A 7 -2.48 22.24 4.56
N PRO A 8 -3.25 22.24 3.47
CA PRO A 8 -4.28 21.22 3.25
C PRO A 8 -3.72 19.80 3.20
N HIS A 9 -2.56 19.62 2.58
CA HIS A 9 -1.91 18.31 2.51
C HIS A 9 -1.51 17.80 3.90
N VAL A 10 -0.94 18.67 4.73
CA VAL A 10 -0.55 18.31 6.10
C VAL A 10 -1.78 17.95 6.94
N ALA A 11 -2.86 18.72 6.82
CA ALA A 11 -4.11 18.43 7.53
C ALA A 11 -4.68 17.07 7.12
N GLU A 12 -4.64 16.74 5.84
CA GLU A 12 -5.10 15.45 5.33
C GLU A 12 -4.29 14.30 5.89
N VAL A 13 -2.96 14.43 5.94
CA VAL A 13 -2.08 13.40 6.50
C VAL A 13 -2.38 13.19 7.98
N LEU A 14 -2.55 14.27 8.75
CA LEU A 14 -2.87 14.17 10.17
C LEU A 14 -4.22 13.52 10.41
N GLU A 15 -5.21 13.83 9.59
CA GLU A 15 -6.53 13.22 9.68
C GLU A 15 -6.46 11.71 9.43
N VAL A 16 -5.70 11.27 8.43
CA VAL A 16 -5.50 9.86 8.13
C VAL A 16 -4.81 9.17 9.30
N ARG A 17 -3.78 9.79 9.87
CA ARG A 17 -3.08 9.22 11.03
C ARG A 17 -4.01 9.03 12.22
N GLU A 18 -4.87 9.99 12.49
CA GLU A 18 -5.82 9.89 13.59
C GLU A 18 -6.81 8.76 13.38
N ARG A 19 -7.32 8.60 12.16
CA ARG A 19 -8.20 7.50 11.83
C ARG A 19 -7.51 6.15 12.02
N LEU A 20 -6.28 6.02 11.54
CA LEU A 20 -5.52 4.77 11.63
C LEU A 20 -5.18 4.41 13.07
N ALA A 21 -4.90 5.41 13.90
CA ALA A 21 -4.59 5.17 15.31
C ALA A 21 -5.76 4.54 16.06
N GLY A 22 -7.00 4.79 15.61
CA GLY A 22 -8.20 4.21 16.20
C GLY A 22 -8.59 2.86 15.64
N LEU A 23 -7.88 2.35 14.62
CA LEU A 23 -8.20 1.08 13.98
C LEU A 23 -7.24 -0.01 14.41
N ASP A 24 -7.78 -1.14 14.83
CA ASP A 24 -6.97 -2.34 15.06
C ASP A 24 -6.61 -3.00 13.70
N ASP A 25 -5.80 -4.04 13.76
CA ASP A 25 -5.34 -4.71 12.55
C ASP A 25 -6.49 -5.34 11.75
N ALA A 26 -7.50 -5.87 12.43
CA ALA A 26 -8.67 -6.44 11.77
C ALA A 26 -9.44 -5.35 11.00
N ALA A 27 -9.59 -4.18 11.58
CA ALA A 27 -10.27 -3.06 10.93
C ALA A 27 -9.49 -2.56 9.72
N VAL A 28 -8.15 -2.48 9.83
CA VAL A 28 -7.30 -2.11 8.69
C VAL A 28 -7.42 -3.16 7.57
N ALA A 29 -7.45 -4.45 7.92
CA ALA A 29 -7.61 -5.52 6.94
C ALA A 29 -8.95 -5.44 6.19
N ASP A 30 -9.96 -4.82 6.78
CA ASP A 30 -11.27 -4.62 6.16
C ASP A 30 -11.33 -3.40 5.24
N LEU A 31 -10.32 -2.54 5.26
CA LEU A 31 -10.26 -1.38 4.37
C LEU A 31 -10.15 -1.83 2.92
N ARG A 32 -10.76 -1.07 2.03
CA ARG A 32 -10.72 -1.29 0.58
C ARG A 32 -10.00 -0.12 -0.06
N PRO A 33 -8.65 -0.11 -0.01
CA PRO A 33 -7.89 1.06 -0.38
C PRO A 33 -7.89 1.32 -1.88
N LEU A 34 -7.68 2.59 -2.21
CA LEU A 34 -7.51 3.06 -3.59
C LEU A 34 -6.08 3.54 -3.78
N LEU A 35 -5.45 3.12 -4.86
CA LEU A 35 -4.13 3.64 -5.21
C LEU A 35 -4.27 5.09 -5.65
N ALA A 36 -3.38 5.96 -5.15
CA ALA A 36 -3.35 7.34 -5.60
C ALA A 36 -3.09 7.38 -7.12
N PRO A 37 -3.79 8.24 -7.88
CA PRO A 37 -3.75 8.19 -9.35
C PRO A 37 -2.41 8.57 -9.96
N ASP A 38 -1.53 9.21 -9.20
CA ASP A 38 -0.20 9.61 -9.67
C ASP A 38 0.91 8.64 -9.27
N VAL A 39 0.55 7.45 -8.77
CA VAL A 39 1.54 6.42 -8.42
C VAL A 39 1.84 5.56 -9.64
N THR A 40 3.14 5.34 -9.89
CA THR A 40 3.62 4.43 -10.92
C THR A 40 4.52 3.37 -10.30
N GLU A 41 4.62 2.23 -10.97
CA GLU A 41 5.45 1.12 -10.53
C GLU A 41 6.61 0.93 -11.50
N GLU A 42 7.83 0.76 -10.96
CA GLU A 42 9.01 0.44 -11.75
C GLU A 42 9.56 -0.90 -11.26
N ARG A 43 9.84 -1.79 -12.19
CA ARG A 43 10.42 -3.10 -11.89
C ARG A 43 11.80 -3.19 -12.51
N HIS A 44 12.79 -3.52 -11.70
CA HIS A 44 14.17 -3.66 -12.15
C HIS A 44 14.54 -5.15 -12.13
N LEU A 45 14.87 -5.69 -13.30
CA LEU A 45 15.20 -7.10 -13.45
C LEU A 45 16.64 -7.23 -13.91
N ILE A 46 17.33 -8.24 -13.38
CA ILE A 46 18.60 -8.68 -13.94
C ILE A 46 18.27 -9.37 -15.28
N PRO A 47 18.99 -9.11 -16.37
CA PRO A 47 18.71 -9.75 -17.65
C PRO A 47 18.61 -11.28 -17.51
N GLY A 48 17.53 -11.83 -18.02
CA GLY A 48 17.24 -13.26 -17.91
C GLY A 48 16.51 -13.71 -16.66
N ALA A 49 16.34 -12.82 -15.67
CA ALA A 49 15.63 -13.17 -14.45
C ALA A 49 14.11 -13.14 -14.67
N ALA A 50 13.40 -14.11 -14.07
CA ALA A 50 11.94 -14.17 -14.14
C ALA A 50 11.29 -13.20 -13.17
N GLU A 51 11.97 -12.90 -12.04
CA GLU A 51 11.46 -12.06 -10.98
C GLU A 51 12.25 -10.76 -10.87
N PRO A 52 11.59 -9.64 -10.55
CA PRO A 52 12.31 -8.39 -10.35
C PRO A 52 13.15 -8.44 -9.07
N THR A 53 14.33 -7.80 -9.12
CA THR A 53 15.19 -7.66 -7.95
C THR A 53 14.74 -6.49 -7.08
N VAL A 54 14.19 -5.44 -7.71
CA VAL A 54 13.71 -4.24 -7.02
C VAL A 54 12.40 -3.81 -7.66
N ILE A 55 11.44 -3.48 -6.81
CA ILE A 55 10.17 -2.88 -7.23
C ILE A 55 10.07 -1.53 -6.53
N LEU A 56 9.88 -0.47 -7.31
CA LEU A 56 9.73 0.89 -6.78
C LEU A 56 8.34 1.40 -7.10
N LEU A 57 7.72 2.02 -6.09
CA LEU A 57 6.51 2.80 -6.29
C LEU A 57 6.91 4.28 -6.24
N ARG A 58 6.53 5.02 -7.28
CA ARG A 58 6.82 6.45 -7.37
C ARG A 58 5.54 7.22 -7.39
N GLN A 59 5.48 8.26 -6.57
CA GLN A 59 4.38 9.21 -6.59
C GLN A 59 4.88 10.46 -7.33
N GLY A 60 4.25 10.77 -8.47
CA GLY A 60 4.72 11.82 -9.36
C GLY A 60 4.32 13.23 -8.94
N GLY A 61 3.25 13.37 -8.17
CA GLY A 61 2.78 14.68 -7.75
C GLY A 61 3.45 15.17 -6.47
N GLY A 62 3.21 16.42 -6.14
CA GLY A 62 3.66 17.01 -4.88
C GLY A 62 5.17 16.96 -4.71
N LEU A 63 5.63 16.34 -3.62
CA LEU A 63 7.05 16.26 -3.29
C LEU A 63 7.79 15.14 -4.00
N GLY A 64 7.11 14.33 -4.79
CA GLY A 64 7.74 13.25 -5.55
C GLY A 64 8.40 12.20 -4.65
N ARG A 65 7.63 11.27 -4.12
CA ARG A 65 8.14 10.23 -3.22
C ARG A 65 8.45 8.96 -3.98
N THR A 66 9.44 8.24 -3.50
CA THR A 66 9.79 6.91 -4.00
C THR A 66 9.84 5.94 -2.82
N LEU A 67 9.25 4.77 -3.01
CA LEU A 67 9.19 3.72 -2.01
C LEU A 67 9.61 2.41 -2.63
N GLN A 68 10.55 1.71 -2.00
CA GLN A 68 10.86 0.33 -2.41
C GLN A 68 9.80 -0.60 -1.83
N ALA A 69 9.18 -1.39 -2.70
CA ALA A 69 8.08 -2.27 -2.31
C ALA A 69 8.52 -3.72 -2.29
N SER A 70 8.00 -4.49 -1.33
CA SER A 70 8.09 -5.94 -1.37
C SER A 70 7.11 -6.47 -2.42
N THR A 71 7.25 -7.74 -2.76
CA THR A 71 6.31 -8.39 -3.67
C THR A 71 4.87 -8.29 -3.15
N ALA A 72 4.68 -8.45 -1.85
CA ALA A 72 3.36 -8.34 -1.21
C ALA A 72 2.78 -6.94 -1.35
N VAL A 73 3.59 -5.91 -1.11
CA VAL A 73 3.16 -4.51 -1.23
C VAL A 73 2.82 -4.17 -2.68
N ALA A 74 3.65 -4.65 -3.63
CA ALA A 74 3.39 -4.44 -5.05
C ALA A 74 2.08 -5.11 -5.49
N ALA A 75 1.81 -6.32 -4.99
CA ALA A 75 0.55 -7.00 -5.28
C ALA A 75 -0.65 -6.22 -4.77
N LEU A 76 -0.56 -5.69 -3.55
CA LEU A 76 -1.62 -4.86 -2.97
C LEU A 76 -1.85 -3.60 -3.82
N ALA A 77 -0.77 -2.89 -4.16
CA ALA A 77 -0.87 -1.67 -4.96
C ALA A 77 -1.49 -1.94 -6.34
N GLY A 78 -1.14 -3.07 -6.95
CA GLY A 78 -1.62 -3.42 -8.29
C GLY A 78 -3.12 -3.71 -8.35
N VAL A 79 -3.77 -4.03 -7.23
CA VAL A 79 -5.21 -4.33 -7.19
C VAL A 79 -5.99 -3.36 -6.31
N ALA A 80 -5.37 -2.27 -5.89
CA ALA A 80 -6.00 -1.29 -4.98
C ALA A 80 -6.93 -0.35 -5.76
N ASP A 81 -8.11 -0.85 -6.11
CA ASP A 81 -9.14 -0.12 -6.84
C ASP A 81 -10.39 0.16 -6.01
N GLY A 82 -10.33 -0.07 -4.71
CA GLY A 82 -11.44 0.15 -3.80
C GLY A 82 -12.42 -1.02 -3.71
N GLU A 83 -12.21 -2.08 -4.47
CA GLU A 83 -13.13 -3.23 -4.49
C GLU A 83 -12.75 -4.34 -3.52
N LEU A 84 -11.45 -4.61 -3.40
CA LEU A 84 -10.96 -5.66 -2.52
C LEU A 84 -10.43 -5.08 -1.22
N SER A 85 -10.73 -5.76 -0.12
CA SER A 85 -10.14 -5.40 1.16
C SER A 85 -8.69 -5.91 1.22
N VAL A 86 -7.91 -5.32 2.10
CA VAL A 86 -6.52 -5.74 2.35
C VAL A 86 -6.49 -7.23 2.71
N GLY A 87 -7.41 -7.67 3.58
CA GLY A 87 -7.50 -9.08 3.97
C GLY A 87 -7.82 -10.01 2.81
N GLN A 88 -8.70 -9.58 1.90
CA GLN A 88 -9.02 -10.36 0.71
C GLN A 88 -7.81 -10.50 -0.22
N VAL A 89 -7.06 -9.42 -0.40
CA VAL A 89 -5.83 -9.46 -1.20
C VAL A 89 -4.82 -10.41 -0.58
N ALA A 90 -4.61 -10.31 0.73
CA ALA A 90 -3.68 -11.18 1.43
C ALA A 90 -4.07 -12.65 1.29
N SER A 91 -5.36 -12.96 1.43
CA SER A 91 -5.86 -14.33 1.28
C SER A 91 -5.67 -14.85 -0.14
N ALA A 92 -5.92 -14.02 -1.14
CA ALA A 92 -5.74 -14.41 -2.54
C ALA A 92 -4.27 -14.69 -2.86
N VAL A 93 -3.36 -13.83 -2.42
CA VAL A 93 -1.92 -14.02 -2.63
C VAL A 93 -1.43 -15.27 -1.92
N ALA A 94 -1.88 -15.49 -0.68
CA ALA A 94 -1.52 -16.68 0.08
C ALA A 94 -1.98 -17.96 -0.63
N ALA A 95 -3.19 -17.96 -1.17
CA ALA A 95 -3.72 -19.10 -1.91
C ALA A 95 -2.95 -19.36 -3.20
N LEU A 96 -2.64 -18.31 -3.96
CA LEU A 96 -1.88 -18.43 -5.20
C LEU A 96 -0.46 -18.91 -4.96
N SER A 97 0.13 -18.55 -3.83
CA SER A 97 1.49 -18.94 -3.44
C SER A 97 1.53 -20.23 -2.63
N GLU A 98 0.38 -20.85 -2.39
CA GLU A 98 0.25 -22.10 -1.65
C GLU A 98 0.91 -22.04 -0.26
N LEU A 99 0.70 -20.91 0.44
CA LEU A 99 1.29 -20.71 1.76
C LEU A 99 0.54 -21.52 2.82
N ASN A 100 1.29 -22.01 3.81
CA ASN A 100 0.69 -22.64 4.99
C ASN A 100 0.03 -21.56 5.87
N ALA A 101 -0.69 -21.98 6.91
CA ALA A 101 -1.43 -21.07 7.77
C ALA A 101 -0.52 -20.03 8.46
N ALA A 102 0.67 -20.44 8.91
CA ALA A 102 1.60 -19.55 9.58
C ALA A 102 2.13 -18.47 8.63
N ASP A 103 2.51 -18.87 7.42
CA ASP A 103 3.04 -17.95 6.42
C ASP A 103 1.92 -17.03 5.87
N ALA A 104 0.71 -17.56 5.73
CA ALA A 104 -0.44 -16.75 5.33
C ALA A 104 -0.75 -15.68 6.38
N ALA A 105 -0.68 -16.03 7.66
CA ALA A 105 -0.87 -15.05 8.74
C ALA A 105 0.22 -13.99 8.75
N ALA A 106 1.47 -14.39 8.49
CA ALA A 106 2.58 -13.44 8.40
C ALA A 106 2.41 -12.49 7.22
N LEU A 107 1.95 -13.00 6.08
CA LEU A 107 1.67 -12.18 4.91
C LEU A 107 0.57 -11.15 5.18
N ARG A 108 -0.50 -11.60 5.84
CA ARG A 108 -1.60 -10.69 6.22
C ARG A 108 -1.10 -9.58 7.13
N ALA A 109 -0.28 -9.92 8.13
CA ALA A 109 0.29 -8.93 9.04
C ALA A 109 1.19 -7.94 8.29
N GLU A 110 2.00 -8.42 7.36
CA GLU A 110 2.85 -7.56 6.53
C GLU A 110 2.01 -6.60 5.68
N MET A 111 0.95 -7.09 5.06
CA MET A 111 0.07 -6.23 4.25
C MET A 111 -0.68 -5.20 5.08
N VAL A 112 -1.13 -5.56 6.29
CA VAL A 112 -1.78 -4.62 7.19
C VAL A 112 -0.81 -3.50 7.56
N GLU A 113 0.41 -3.84 7.94
CA GLU A 113 1.42 -2.86 8.32
C GLU A 113 1.79 -1.98 7.14
N ALA A 114 1.97 -2.57 5.96
CA ALA A 114 2.24 -1.83 4.73
C ALA A 114 1.09 -0.87 4.39
N THR A 115 -0.15 -1.32 4.59
CA THR A 115 -1.32 -0.48 4.33
C THR A 115 -1.31 0.76 5.23
N ARG A 116 -1.02 0.59 6.52
CA ARG A 116 -0.90 1.73 7.44
C ARG A 116 0.13 2.73 6.95
N HIS A 117 1.30 2.24 6.53
CA HIS A 117 2.37 3.08 6.02
C HIS A 117 1.97 3.79 4.73
N LEU A 118 1.39 3.07 3.77
CA LEU A 118 1.02 3.64 2.48
C LEU A 118 -0.13 4.64 2.59
N LEU A 119 -1.06 4.44 3.51
CA LEU A 119 -2.11 5.41 3.78
C LEU A 119 -1.52 6.68 4.40
N THR A 120 -0.59 6.52 5.34
CA THR A 120 0.06 7.66 6.01
C THR A 120 0.88 8.50 5.03
N THR A 121 1.54 7.85 4.07
CA THR A 121 2.39 8.54 3.08
C THR A 121 1.61 9.02 1.85
N GLY A 122 0.34 8.66 1.73
CA GLY A 122 -0.50 9.11 0.62
C GLY A 122 -0.39 8.31 -0.67
N PHE A 123 0.33 7.17 -0.66
CA PHE A 123 0.35 6.27 -1.81
C PHE A 123 -0.98 5.55 -1.99
N LEU A 124 -1.69 5.30 -0.88
CA LEU A 124 -3.05 4.75 -0.88
C LEU A 124 -3.99 5.72 -0.19
N HIS A 125 -5.25 5.68 -0.61
CA HIS A 125 -6.36 6.35 0.06
C HIS A 125 -7.25 5.28 0.70
N PRO A 126 -7.87 5.57 1.86
CA PRO A 126 -8.59 4.52 2.61
C PRO A 126 -9.83 3.96 1.91
N GLY A 127 -10.33 4.64 0.91
CA GLY A 127 -11.58 4.24 0.27
C GLY A 127 -12.77 4.50 1.18
N LYS A 128 -13.85 3.86 0.88
CA LYS A 128 -15.09 4.01 1.67
C LYS A 128 -15.26 2.87 2.67
#